data_a1bb9db821d33c9089158242861c8112
#
_entry.id   a1bb9db821d33c9089158242861c8112
#
_cell.length_a   1.000
_cell.length_b   1.000
_cell.length_c   1.000
_cell.angle_alpha   90.00
_cell.angle_beta   90.00
_cell.angle_gamma   90.00
#
_symmetry.space_group_name_H-M   'P 1'
#
loop_
_entity.id
_entity.type
_entity.pdbx_description
1 polymer ?
#
loop_
_entity_poly.entity_id
_entity_poly.type
_entity_poly.pdbx_seq_one_letter_code
_entity_poly.pdbx_strand_id
1 'polypeptide(L)'
;MREKLIGILPVLVFVFCVAQPLLDVAAYWQGQLAFRTPLTTLLRFGGFAGAVGIGFLVSDRKWAYFALAGILGAFAVARSMALMQFGYSFPTEDLMNLIQFYMLPIYTLAFCSITRKNPRAIRAVCAGFFTDLVIVGAVMILSRLTGTDPYTYPNKELGVQGWFLMGNPQSAILSMLVPVSMGWALTKWEDKVLPVAAVALAGELALYFLATRLSCMAMAACGIGVAVCLLMIDRKRWRQSAAIGLVTVVMIALLPVGPMVENQNRQADNYDLKQAAFDEIAMPDDVTADEQTRNDRLVEAYKLYVPGLVTKFGGERTLKAYNYSTNVDVMANRRNMRLTYCRLLLEDSPESARWFGMDITRMKVAGIDLNWRTGEYEEMVTNFDPENDFHAVYYLYGTVGLAMVAAFFVYLGGGALFAMFRDFKRHFTVTFAALAIGCCCALAHIVFTASTLRFINTQAYLAPLLAAMWSLSRRELSAKRMRKTKG
;
A
#
# COMPACT_ATOMS: atom_id res chain seq x y z
N MET A 1 25.90 2.22 28.01
CA MET A 1 25.58 2.46 26.60
C MET A 1 24.11 2.13 26.26
N ARG A 2 23.58 0.94 26.63
CA ARG A 2 22.20 0.53 26.35
C ARG A 2 21.13 1.45 26.95
N GLU A 3 21.29 1.90 28.19
CA GLU A 3 20.34 2.82 28.84
C GLU A 3 20.29 4.20 28.16
N LYS A 4 21.43 4.75 27.78
CA LYS A 4 21.49 5.99 26.99
C LYS A 4 20.77 5.83 25.64
N LEU A 5 20.99 4.69 24.97
CA LEU A 5 20.30 4.38 23.73
C LEU A 5 18.78 4.31 23.93
N ILE A 6 18.31 3.63 25.00
CA ILE A 6 16.86 3.57 25.33
C ILE A 6 16.29 4.96 25.56
N GLY A 7 17.04 5.86 26.18
CA GLY A 7 16.60 7.25 26.41
C GLY A 7 16.33 8.04 25.13
N ILE A 8 17.15 7.86 24.10
CA ILE A 8 17.05 8.60 22.84
C ILE A 8 16.13 7.94 21.80
N LEU A 9 15.60 6.71 22.05
CA LEU A 9 14.72 5.99 21.11
C LEU A 9 13.55 6.85 20.58
N PRO A 10 12.85 7.66 21.40
CA PRO A 10 11.76 8.50 20.86
C PRO A 10 12.24 9.50 19.82
N VAL A 11 13.42 10.09 20.00
CA VAL A 11 14.00 11.02 19.05
C VAL A 11 14.37 10.30 17.76
N LEU A 12 15.01 9.14 17.85
CA LEU A 12 15.38 8.35 16.68
C LEU A 12 14.16 7.89 15.88
N VAL A 13 13.08 7.48 16.56
CA VAL A 13 11.81 7.12 15.91
C VAL A 13 11.17 8.33 15.22
N PHE A 14 11.15 9.49 15.88
CA PHE A 14 10.63 10.72 15.29
C PHE A 14 11.41 11.11 14.03
N VAL A 15 12.73 11.14 14.11
CA VAL A 15 13.61 11.44 12.97
C VAL A 15 13.43 10.44 11.84
N PHE A 16 13.30 9.15 12.18
CA PHE A 16 13.03 8.11 11.19
C PHE A 16 11.73 8.38 10.41
N CYS A 17 10.62 8.71 11.10
CA CYS A 17 9.35 9.03 10.45
C CYS A 17 9.52 10.26 9.55
N VAL A 18 10.01 11.39 10.09
CA VAL A 18 10.13 12.67 9.35
C VAL A 18 11.07 12.56 8.14
N ALA A 19 12.04 11.66 8.18
CA ALA A 19 12.92 11.43 7.04
C ALA A 19 12.18 10.78 5.83
N GLN A 20 11.08 10.05 6.04
CA GLN A 20 10.45 9.30 4.95
C GLN A 20 9.87 10.20 3.84
N PRO A 21 9.01 11.21 4.12
CA PRO A 21 8.50 12.08 3.07
C PRO A 21 9.61 12.91 2.41
N LEU A 22 10.66 13.26 3.15
CA LEU A 22 11.82 13.96 2.58
C LEU A 22 12.60 13.08 1.61
N LEU A 23 12.74 11.79 1.92
CA LEU A 23 13.35 10.81 1.01
C LEU A 23 12.49 10.56 -0.24
N ASP A 24 11.16 10.60 -0.12
CA ASP A 24 10.26 10.49 -1.27
C ASP A 24 10.41 11.68 -2.21
N VAL A 25 10.43 12.91 -1.65
CA VAL A 25 10.67 14.14 -2.42
C VAL A 25 12.06 14.13 -3.07
N ALA A 26 13.09 13.72 -2.32
CA ALA A 26 14.44 13.58 -2.85
C ALA A 26 14.51 12.54 -3.98
N ALA A 27 13.77 11.43 -3.88
CA ALA A 27 13.69 10.41 -4.94
C ALA A 27 13.01 10.95 -6.20
N TYR A 28 11.96 11.75 -6.06
CA TYR A 28 11.31 12.43 -7.18
C TYR A 28 12.30 13.34 -7.92
N TRP A 29 12.97 14.23 -7.21
CA TRP A 29 13.94 15.18 -7.81
C TRP A 29 15.17 14.46 -8.36
N GLN A 30 15.62 13.38 -7.72
CA GLN A 30 16.70 12.54 -8.23
C GLN A 30 16.35 11.96 -9.60
N GLY A 31 15.10 11.50 -9.80
CA GLY A 31 14.60 11.05 -11.08
C GLY A 31 14.56 12.16 -12.14
N GLN A 32 14.10 13.36 -11.77
CA GLN A 32 14.03 14.51 -12.68
C GLN A 32 15.43 15.01 -13.13
N LEU A 33 16.40 14.99 -12.22
CA LEU A 33 17.77 15.42 -12.49
C LEU A 33 18.65 14.33 -13.11
N ALA A 34 18.08 13.17 -13.47
CA ALA A 34 18.78 12.04 -14.08
C ALA A 34 20.01 11.55 -13.29
N PHE A 35 19.99 11.67 -11.97
CA PHE A 35 21.06 11.13 -11.13
C PHE A 35 21.10 9.62 -11.20
N ARG A 36 22.21 9.05 -11.70
CA ARG A 36 22.39 7.60 -11.87
C ARG A 36 22.54 6.84 -10.55
N THR A 37 22.99 7.49 -9.49
CA THR A 37 23.22 6.84 -8.19
C THR A 37 21.93 6.74 -7.39
N PRO A 38 21.48 5.56 -6.98
CA PRO A 38 20.23 5.39 -6.22
C PRO A 38 20.40 5.78 -4.74
N LEU A 39 20.82 7.03 -4.47
CA LEU A 39 21.16 7.52 -3.14
C LEU A 39 20.00 7.36 -2.16
N THR A 40 18.77 7.69 -2.57
CA THR A 40 17.58 7.58 -1.73
C THR A 40 17.27 6.12 -1.37
N THR A 41 17.49 5.20 -2.29
CA THR A 41 17.36 3.76 -2.04
C THR A 41 18.41 3.29 -1.02
N LEU A 42 19.67 3.69 -1.17
CA LEU A 42 20.73 3.37 -0.20
C LEU A 42 20.44 3.93 1.20
N LEU A 43 19.95 5.18 1.28
CA LEU A 43 19.55 5.79 2.56
C LEU A 43 18.38 5.04 3.22
N ARG A 44 17.42 4.54 2.45
CA ARG A 44 16.31 3.72 2.97
C ARG A 44 16.81 2.36 3.49
N PHE A 45 17.67 1.68 2.74
CA PHE A 45 18.29 0.43 3.24
C PHE A 45 19.16 0.67 4.47
N GLY A 46 19.90 1.80 4.52
CA GLY A 46 20.65 2.21 5.70
C GLY A 46 19.75 2.49 6.90
N GLY A 47 18.64 3.20 6.69
CA GLY A 47 17.60 3.43 7.70
C GLY A 47 16.96 2.12 8.20
N PHE A 48 16.70 1.17 7.27
CA PHE A 48 16.25 -0.17 7.61
C PHE A 48 17.24 -0.91 8.51
N ALA A 49 18.48 -1.02 8.06
CA ALA A 49 19.52 -1.70 8.82
C ALA A 49 19.74 -1.05 10.19
N GLY A 50 19.72 0.30 10.25
CA GLY A 50 19.81 1.06 11.49
C GLY A 50 18.66 0.75 12.46
N ALA A 51 17.41 0.79 11.98
CA ALA A 51 16.23 0.48 12.80
C ALA A 51 16.27 -0.98 13.32
N VAL A 52 16.64 -1.94 12.47
CA VAL A 52 16.79 -3.35 12.84
C VAL A 52 17.90 -3.54 13.84
N GLY A 53 19.07 -2.92 13.62
CA GLY A 53 20.21 -2.98 14.56
C GLY A 53 19.85 -2.41 15.93
N ILE A 54 19.21 -1.23 15.97
CA ILE A 54 18.74 -0.62 17.22
C ILE A 54 17.71 -1.50 17.90
N GLY A 55 16.71 -2.00 17.16
CA GLY A 55 15.68 -2.89 17.67
C GLY A 55 16.29 -4.17 18.29
N PHE A 56 17.26 -4.80 17.61
CA PHE A 56 17.98 -5.96 18.10
C PHE A 56 18.78 -5.66 19.39
N LEU A 57 19.53 -4.55 19.42
CA LEU A 57 20.34 -4.14 20.57
C LEU A 57 19.51 -3.90 21.83
N VAL A 58 18.32 -3.27 21.69
CA VAL A 58 17.46 -2.96 22.83
C VAL A 58 16.53 -4.11 23.20
N SER A 59 16.35 -5.11 22.33
CA SER A 59 15.45 -6.24 22.54
C SER A 59 15.94 -7.15 23.68
N ASP A 60 15.00 -7.61 24.54
CA ASP A 60 15.22 -8.70 25.49
C ASP A 60 14.98 -10.07 24.86
N ARG A 61 14.37 -10.12 23.69
CA ARG A 61 13.99 -11.35 22.97
C ARG A 61 14.78 -11.48 21.66
N LYS A 62 16.09 -11.52 21.76
CA LYS A 62 16.98 -11.66 20.59
C LYS A 62 16.66 -12.91 19.77
N TRP A 63 16.25 -14.00 20.44
CA TRP A 63 15.84 -15.24 19.79
C TRP A 63 14.74 -15.04 18.74
N ALA A 64 13.85 -14.05 18.91
CA ALA A 64 12.77 -13.77 17.95
C ALA A 64 13.32 -13.28 16.60
N TYR A 65 14.45 -12.57 16.60
CA TYR A 65 15.13 -12.15 15.37
C TYR A 65 15.75 -13.35 14.65
N PHE A 66 16.38 -14.26 15.41
CA PHE A 66 16.95 -15.48 14.83
C PHE A 66 15.85 -16.41 14.30
N ALA A 67 14.75 -16.56 15.04
CA ALA A 67 13.61 -17.36 14.62
C ALA A 67 12.99 -16.79 13.33
N LEU A 68 12.77 -15.47 13.28
CA LEU A 68 12.27 -14.83 12.08
C LEU A 68 13.23 -14.99 10.89
N ALA A 69 14.53 -14.74 11.11
CA ALA A 69 15.55 -14.94 10.08
C ALA A 69 15.59 -16.40 9.60
N GLY A 70 15.45 -17.37 10.50
CA GLY A 70 15.37 -18.80 10.17
C GLY A 70 14.16 -19.14 9.32
N ILE A 71 12.97 -18.63 9.67
CA ILE A 71 11.73 -18.82 8.88
C ILE A 71 11.88 -18.22 7.48
N LEU A 72 12.34 -16.96 7.39
CA LEU A 72 12.51 -16.26 6.11
C LEU A 72 13.60 -16.92 5.26
N GLY A 73 14.70 -17.34 5.89
CA GLY A 73 15.78 -18.07 5.22
C GLY A 73 15.34 -19.45 4.71
N ALA A 74 14.61 -20.22 5.50
CA ALA A 74 14.05 -21.51 5.09
C ALA A 74 13.09 -21.33 3.89
N PHE A 75 12.24 -20.31 3.94
CA PHE A 75 11.36 -19.99 2.79
C PHE A 75 12.17 -19.59 1.55
N ALA A 76 13.22 -18.74 1.69
CA ALA A 76 14.07 -18.37 0.57
C ALA A 76 14.75 -19.58 -0.09
N VAL A 77 15.27 -20.51 0.71
CA VAL A 77 15.89 -21.74 0.20
C VAL A 77 14.85 -22.62 -0.51
N ALA A 78 13.71 -22.89 0.13
CA ALA A 78 12.66 -23.72 -0.45
C ALA A 78 12.13 -23.14 -1.77
N ARG A 79 11.90 -21.80 -1.83
CA ARG A 79 11.49 -21.09 -3.03
C ARG A 79 12.56 -21.19 -4.13
N SER A 80 13.82 -20.97 -3.79
CA SER A 80 14.90 -21.05 -4.76
C SER A 80 15.02 -22.46 -5.36
N MET A 81 14.91 -23.51 -4.53
CA MET A 81 14.91 -24.89 -4.99
C MET A 81 13.72 -25.19 -5.92
N ALA A 82 12.53 -24.68 -5.59
CA ALA A 82 11.36 -24.82 -6.43
C ALA A 82 11.54 -24.11 -7.78
N LEU A 83 12.10 -22.90 -7.77
CA LEU A 83 12.32 -22.10 -8.99
C LEU A 83 13.44 -22.68 -9.88
N MET A 84 14.42 -23.38 -9.33
CA MET A 84 15.47 -24.06 -10.13
C MET A 84 14.88 -25.05 -11.15
N GLN A 85 13.70 -25.62 -10.88
CA GLN A 85 12.98 -26.48 -11.83
C GLN A 85 12.56 -25.74 -13.10
N PHE A 86 12.59 -24.41 -13.09
CA PHE A 86 12.25 -23.53 -14.22
C PHE A 86 13.47 -22.86 -14.86
N GLY A 87 14.69 -23.27 -14.50
CA GLY A 87 15.90 -22.61 -14.96
C GLY A 87 16.18 -21.26 -14.28
N TYR A 88 15.82 -21.13 -13.00
CA TYR A 88 16.04 -19.91 -12.21
C TYR A 88 17.52 -19.59 -12.07
N SER A 89 17.90 -18.38 -12.45
CA SER A 89 19.28 -17.88 -12.45
C SER A 89 19.56 -16.80 -11.39
N PHE A 90 18.69 -16.68 -10.38
CA PHE A 90 18.80 -15.67 -9.32
C PHE A 90 18.87 -14.23 -9.84
N PRO A 91 17.92 -13.79 -10.68
CA PRO A 91 17.95 -12.44 -11.20
C PRO A 91 17.88 -11.41 -10.06
N THR A 92 18.71 -10.36 -10.15
CA THR A 92 18.83 -9.32 -9.12
C THR A 92 17.48 -8.71 -8.77
N GLU A 93 16.61 -8.55 -9.74
CA GLU A 93 15.27 -7.98 -9.55
C GLU A 93 14.39 -8.87 -8.66
N ASP A 94 14.39 -10.19 -8.87
CA ASP A 94 13.62 -11.11 -8.04
C ASP A 94 14.17 -11.16 -6.61
N LEU A 95 15.50 -11.12 -6.45
CA LEU A 95 16.14 -11.03 -5.13
C LEU A 95 15.78 -9.73 -4.41
N MET A 96 15.76 -8.60 -5.12
CA MET A 96 15.35 -7.32 -4.54
C MET A 96 13.88 -7.32 -4.12
N ASN A 97 12.98 -7.92 -4.91
CA ASN A 97 11.59 -8.10 -4.53
C ASN A 97 11.42 -8.99 -3.29
N LEU A 98 12.20 -10.08 -3.20
CA LEU A 98 12.19 -10.96 -2.03
C LEU A 98 12.68 -10.23 -0.76
N ILE A 99 13.73 -9.42 -0.87
CA ILE A 99 14.22 -8.60 0.23
C ILE A 99 13.13 -7.60 0.67
N GLN A 100 12.49 -6.92 -0.29
CA GLN A 100 11.39 -5.98 0.00
C GLN A 100 10.22 -6.68 0.70
N PHE A 101 9.86 -7.89 0.26
CA PHE A 101 8.85 -8.71 0.92
C PHE A 101 9.19 -9.02 2.38
N TYR A 102 10.47 -9.26 2.69
CA TYR A 102 10.95 -9.55 4.05
C TYR A 102 11.06 -8.32 4.94
N MET A 103 11.15 -7.13 4.37
CA MET A 103 11.38 -5.91 5.15
C MET A 103 10.26 -5.63 6.16
N LEU A 104 8.99 -5.79 5.77
CA LEU A 104 7.86 -5.47 6.63
C LEU A 104 7.87 -6.23 7.97
N PRO A 105 7.94 -7.57 8.01
CA PRO A 105 7.98 -8.30 9.28
C PRO A 105 9.24 -8.00 10.11
N ILE A 106 10.39 -7.81 9.47
CA ILE A 106 11.65 -7.48 10.16
C ILE A 106 11.57 -6.07 10.77
N TYR A 107 11.11 -5.07 10.02
CA TYR A 107 10.87 -3.72 10.51
C TYR A 107 9.89 -3.72 11.69
N THR A 108 8.76 -4.43 11.54
CA THR A 108 7.73 -4.49 12.58
C THR A 108 8.30 -5.09 13.86
N LEU A 109 9.10 -6.15 13.78
CA LEU A 109 9.78 -6.75 14.95
C LEU A 109 10.73 -5.74 15.61
N ALA A 110 11.49 -4.99 14.81
CA ALA A 110 12.39 -3.95 15.31
C ALA A 110 11.64 -2.86 16.07
N PHE A 111 10.59 -2.29 15.46
CA PHE A 111 9.75 -1.26 16.09
C PHE A 111 8.97 -1.78 17.29
N CYS A 112 8.52 -3.04 17.30
CA CYS A 112 7.94 -3.68 18.49
C CYS A 112 8.94 -3.73 19.65
N SER A 113 10.21 -4.03 19.36
CA SER A 113 11.28 -4.05 20.39
C SER A 113 11.53 -2.63 20.93
N ILE A 114 11.60 -1.62 20.05
CA ILE A 114 11.79 -0.21 20.40
C ILE A 114 10.63 0.33 21.23
N THR A 115 9.39 0.19 20.76
CA THR A 115 8.18 0.72 21.43
C THR A 115 7.88 0.04 22.75
N ARG A 116 8.25 -1.24 22.87
CA ARG A 116 8.15 -1.99 24.12
C ARG A 116 9.16 -1.51 25.16
N LYS A 117 10.39 -1.16 24.75
CA LYS A 117 11.45 -0.70 25.64
C LYS A 117 11.23 0.73 26.10
N ASN A 118 10.86 1.61 25.20
CA ASN A 118 10.52 2.99 25.53
C ASN A 118 9.13 3.35 25.00
N PRO A 119 8.12 3.32 25.86
CA PRO A 119 6.75 3.67 25.48
C PRO A 119 6.55 5.09 24.92
N ARG A 120 7.48 6.02 25.19
CA ARG A 120 7.45 7.35 24.58
C ARG A 120 7.67 7.29 23.07
N ALA A 121 8.29 6.22 22.56
CA ALA A 121 8.45 5.99 21.14
C ALA A 121 7.10 5.90 20.39
N ILE A 122 6.02 5.43 21.03
CA ILE A 122 4.66 5.43 20.42
C ILE A 122 4.18 6.86 20.18
N ARG A 123 4.40 7.76 21.18
CA ARG A 123 4.08 9.19 21.01
C ARG A 123 4.92 9.82 19.91
N ALA A 124 6.18 9.38 19.79
CA ALA A 124 7.08 9.83 18.72
C ALA A 124 6.61 9.39 17.33
N VAL A 125 6.07 8.17 17.17
CA VAL A 125 5.41 7.73 15.93
C VAL A 125 4.23 8.66 15.59
N CYS A 126 3.33 8.90 16.56
CA CYS A 126 2.16 9.76 16.31
C CYS A 126 2.56 11.21 15.98
N ALA A 127 3.57 11.77 16.67
CA ALA A 127 4.08 13.11 16.38
C ALA A 127 4.80 13.17 15.03
N GLY A 128 5.57 12.12 14.68
CA GLY A 128 6.21 11.97 13.37
C GLY A 128 5.17 11.96 12.26
N PHE A 129 4.14 11.12 12.36
CA PHE A 129 3.07 11.05 11.36
C PHE A 129 2.31 12.37 11.20
N PHE A 130 2.08 13.09 12.29
CA PHE A 130 1.52 14.44 12.20
C PHE A 130 2.45 15.40 11.44
N THR A 131 3.75 15.36 11.72
CA THR A 131 4.76 16.18 11.01
C THR A 131 4.83 15.78 9.54
N ASP A 132 4.76 14.48 9.25
CA ASP A 132 4.77 13.96 7.88
C ASP A 132 3.55 14.44 7.10
N LEU A 133 2.35 14.44 7.71
CA LEU A 133 1.15 15.00 7.09
C LEU A 133 1.34 16.49 6.73
N VAL A 134 1.98 17.26 7.61
CA VAL A 134 2.27 18.68 7.35
C VAL A 134 3.27 18.81 6.19
N ILE A 135 4.34 18.00 6.16
CA ILE A 135 5.33 18.02 5.08
C ILE A 135 4.67 17.63 3.75
N VAL A 136 3.90 16.55 3.73
CA VAL A 136 3.21 16.06 2.50
C VAL A 136 2.25 17.12 2.00
N GLY A 137 1.42 17.71 2.87
CA GLY A 137 0.50 18.79 2.51
C GLY A 137 1.23 20.02 1.95
N ALA A 138 2.33 20.43 2.59
CA ALA A 138 3.15 21.55 2.11
C ALA A 138 3.77 21.25 0.73
N VAL A 139 4.28 20.04 0.51
CA VAL A 139 4.84 19.61 -0.79
C VAL A 139 3.77 19.60 -1.88
N MET A 140 2.56 19.09 -1.60
CA MET A 140 1.45 19.12 -2.55
C MET A 140 1.06 20.56 -2.94
N ILE A 141 1.00 21.47 -1.96
CA ILE A 141 0.69 22.88 -2.20
C ILE A 141 1.81 23.56 -3.01
N LEU A 142 3.07 23.37 -2.60
CA LEU A 142 4.22 23.97 -3.25
C LEU A 142 4.38 23.51 -4.69
N SER A 143 4.22 22.21 -4.96
CA SER A 143 4.29 21.66 -6.31
C SER A 143 3.27 22.31 -7.23
N ARG A 144 2.05 22.53 -6.73
CA ARG A 144 0.99 23.20 -7.48
C ARG A 144 1.26 24.68 -7.72
N LEU A 145 1.73 25.40 -6.69
CA LEU A 145 2.06 26.82 -6.78
C LEU A 145 3.23 27.10 -7.72
N THR A 146 4.19 26.20 -7.78
CA THR A 146 5.38 26.35 -8.65
C THR A 146 5.15 25.86 -10.08
N GLY A 147 3.98 25.25 -10.36
CA GLY A 147 3.72 24.63 -11.66
C GLY A 147 4.60 23.41 -11.96
N THR A 148 5.30 22.87 -10.96
CA THR A 148 6.14 21.66 -11.05
C THR A 148 5.41 20.45 -10.49
N ASP A 149 4.10 20.42 -10.66
CA ASP A 149 3.22 19.43 -10.10
C ASP A 149 3.12 18.20 -11.00
N PRO A 150 3.57 17.03 -10.55
CA PRO A 150 3.18 15.79 -11.19
C PRO A 150 1.75 15.47 -10.77
N TYR A 151 0.81 15.65 -11.66
CA TYR A 151 -0.57 15.24 -11.45
C TYR A 151 -0.66 13.75 -11.09
N THR A 152 -1.67 13.37 -10.31
CA THR A 152 -1.96 11.96 -10.04
C THR A 152 -2.26 11.19 -11.33
N TYR A 153 -2.90 11.89 -12.28
CA TYR A 153 -3.19 11.43 -13.64
C TYR A 153 -2.61 12.42 -14.65
N PRO A 154 -1.31 12.33 -14.99
CA PRO A 154 -0.60 13.33 -15.78
C PRO A 154 -1.22 13.59 -17.16
N ASN A 155 -1.61 12.52 -17.88
CA ASN A 155 -2.24 12.61 -19.22
C ASN A 155 -3.64 13.26 -19.22
N LYS A 156 -4.23 13.48 -18.04
CA LYS A 156 -5.53 14.12 -17.88
C LYS A 156 -5.45 15.43 -17.09
N GLU A 157 -4.28 15.74 -16.56
CA GLU A 157 -4.03 16.87 -15.67
C GLU A 157 -4.94 16.91 -14.43
N LEU A 158 -5.27 15.72 -13.90
CA LEU A 158 -6.19 15.57 -12.78
C LEU A 158 -5.50 15.07 -11.51
N GLY A 159 -6.02 15.55 -10.37
CA GLY A 159 -5.49 15.24 -9.05
C GLY A 159 -4.17 15.95 -8.77
N VAL A 160 -3.72 15.91 -7.53
CA VAL A 160 -2.43 16.47 -7.09
C VAL A 160 -1.68 15.43 -6.29
N GLN A 161 -0.61 14.91 -6.87
CA GLN A 161 0.27 13.97 -6.20
C GLN A 161 1.39 14.68 -5.43
N GLY A 162 1.80 15.85 -5.89
CA GLY A 162 2.99 16.54 -5.41
C GLY A 162 4.28 15.87 -5.91
N TRP A 163 5.42 16.21 -5.32
CA TRP A 163 6.71 15.62 -5.68
C TRP A 163 6.88 14.21 -5.11
N PHE A 164 5.89 13.35 -5.37
CA PHE A 164 5.90 11.92 -4.99
C PHE A 164 5.77 11.06 -6.25
N LEU A 165 6.48 9.91 -6.27
CA LEU A 165 6.62 9.13 -7.51
C LEU A 165 5.35 8.43 -8.01
N MET A 166 4.45 8.05 -7.10
CA MET A 166 3.29 7.22 -7.43
C MET A 166 2.07 7.55 -6.55
N GLY A 167 0.89 7.72 -7.17
CA GLY A 167 -0.35 8.05 -6.48
C GLY A 167 -0.88 6.96 -5.54
N ASN A 168 -0.78 5.68 -5.91
CA ASN A 168 -1.28 4.59 -5.06
C ASN A 168 -0.47 4.39 -3.76
N PRO A 169 0.88 4.32 -3.76
CA PRO A 169 1.66 4.34 -2.52
C PRO A 169 1.42 5.57 -1.68
N GLN A 170 1.30 6.76 -2.30
CA GLN A 170 1.01 7.99 -1.58
C GLN A 170 -0.38 7.97 -0.95
N SER A 171 -1.38 7.37 -1.62
CA SER A 171 -2.71 7.13 -1.06
C SER A 171 -2.66 6.24 0.19
N ALA A 172 -1.89 5.16 0.14
CA ALA A 172 -1.71 4.27 1.29
C ALA A 172 -1.02 5.00 2.46
N ILE A 173 0.02 5.79 2.18
CA ILE A 173 0.74 6.59 3.18
C ILE A 173 -0.21 7.60 3.84
N LEU A 174 -0.88 8.45 3.05
CA LEU A 174 -1.82 9.44 3.59
C LEU A 174 -2.96 8.80 4.38
N SER A 175 -3.45 7.63 3.95
CA SER A 175 -4.49 6.89 4.67
C SER A 175 -4.05 6.39 6.05
N MET A 176 -2.75 6.22 6.27
CA MET A 176 -2.16 5.93 7.59
C MET A 176 -1.89 7.21 8.38
N LEU A 177 -1.38 8.26 7.72
CA LEU A 177 -1.02 9.51 8.37
C LEU A 177 -2.24 10.27 8.93
N VAL A 178 -3.33 10.35 8.16
CA VAL A 178 -4.50 11.16 8.49
C VAL A 178 -5.16 10.77 9.82
N PRO A 179 -5.59 9.52 10.04
CA PRO A 179 -6.25 9.15 11.29
C PRO A 179 -5.29 9.24 12.49
N VAL A 180 -4.01 8.91 12.32
CA VAL A 180 -3.01 9.01 13.40
C VAL A 180 -2.76 10.47 13.76
N SER A 181 -2.71 11.38 12.77
CA SER A 181 -2.58 12.83 13.00
C SER A 181 -3.79 13.41 13.70
N MET A 182 -5.02 13.01 13.33
CA MET A 182 -6.24 13.38 14.05
C MET A 182 -6.20 12.87 15.51
N GLY A 183 -5.79 11.63 15.71
CA GLY A 183 -5.64 11.04 17.04
C GLY A 183 -4.58 11.77 17.89
N TRP A 184 -3.46 12.16 17.28
CA TRP A 184 -2.44 12.98 17.94
C TRP A 184 -2.99 14.37 18.30
N ALA A 185 -3.69 15.05 17.39
CA ALA A 185 -4.32 16.34 17.62
C ALA A 185 -5.33 16.28 18.78
N LEU A 186 -6.16 15.23 18.80
CA LEU A 186 -7.11 14.97 19.87
C LEU A 186 -6.43 14.77 21.24
N THR A 187 -5.27 14.16 21.29
CA THR A 187 -4.52 13.99 22.54
C THR A 187 -3.74 15.21 22.97
N LYS A 188 -3.34 16.05 22.01
CA LYS A 188 -2.56 17.27 22.26
C LYS A 188 -3.44 18.46 22.64
N TRP A 189 -4.63 18.53 22.05
CA TRP A 189 -5.59 19.64 22.20
C TRP A 189 -6.94 19.14 22.70
N GLU A 190 -6.95 18.56 23.92
CA GLU A 190 -8.10 17.84 24.48
C GLU A 190 -9.39 18.67 24.51
N ASP A 191 -9.29 19.99 24.80
CA ASP A 191 -10.44 20.89 24.92
C ASP A 191 -10.64 21.83 23.72
N LYS A 192 -9.76 21.75 22.69
CA LYS A 192 -9.80 22.69 21.57
C LYS A 192 -10.42 22.04 20.33
N VAL A 193 -11.49 22.62 19.83
CA VAL A 193 -12.20 22.13 18.64
C VAL A 193 -11.49 22.57 17.36
N LEU A 194 -11.14 23.86 17.25
CA LEU A 194 -10.61 24.44 16.01
C LEU A 194 -9.32 23.76 15.49
N PRO A 195 -8.26 23.55 16.30
CA PRO A 195 -7.04 22.92 15.80
C PRO A 195 -7.29 21.45 15.42
N VAL A 196 -8.19 20.74 16.09
CA VAL A 196 -8.57 19.37 15.71
C VAL A 196 -9.29 19.35 14.37
N ALA A 197 -10.25 20.24 14.15
CA ALA A 197 -10.96 20.39 12.89
C ALA A 197 -10.00 20.80 11.74
N ALA A 198 -9.03 21.67 12.02
CA ALA A 198 -8.03 22.07 11.04
C ALA A 198 -7.14 20.90 10.59
N VAL A 199 -6.73 20.01 11.51
CA VAL A 199 -5.97 18.80 11.18
C VAL A 199 -6.82 17.81 10.36
N ALA A 200 -8.11 17.65 10.74
CA ALA A 200 -9.03 16.81 9.98
C ALA A 200 -9.19 17.35 8.55
N LEU A 201 -9.46 18.65 8.40
CA LEU A 201 -9.62 19.29 7.10
C LEU A 201 -8.35 19.16 6.24
N ALA A 202 -7.17 19.46 6.80
CA ALA A 202 -5.91 19.34 6.08
C ALA A 202 -5.64 17.91 5.57
N GLY A 203 -5.88 16.91 6.43
CA GLY A 203 -5.71 15.51 6.06
C GLY A 203 -6.71 15.05 5.00
N GLU A 204 -7.99 15.41 5.17
CA GLU A 204 -9.04 15.05 4.22
C GLU A 204 -8.89 15.76 2.86
N LEU A 205 -8.44 17.03 2.84
CA LEU A 205 -8.10 17.73 1.62
C LEU A 205 -6.93 17.06 0.88
N ALA A 206 -5.88 16.62 1.59
CA ALA A 206 -4.78 15.91 0.97
C ALA A 206 -5.24 14.61 0.28
N LEU A 207 -6.12 13.84 0.94
CA LEU A 207 -6.72 12.62 0.37
C LEU A 207 -7.66 12.91 -0.80
N TYR A 208 -8.45 13.98 -0.70
CA TYR A 208 -9.39 14.41 -1.74
C TYR A 208 -8.64 14.85 -3.02
N PHE A 209 -7.63 15.72 -2.88
CA PHE A 209 -6.87 16.20 -4.03
C PHE A 209 -5.98 15.14 -4.65
N LEU A 210 -5.54 14.12 -3.90
CA LEU A 210 -4.84 12.98 -4.49
C LEU A 210 -5.71 12.21 -5.48
N ALA A 211 -7.03 12.28 -5.34
CA ALA A 211 -8.03 11.87 -6.32
C ALA A 211 -8.01 10.38 -6.74
N THR A 212 -7.37 9.50 -5.98
CA THR A 212 -7.53 8.06 -6.18
C THR A 212 -8.85 7.58 -5.54
N ARG A 213 -9.46 6.50 -6.07
CA ARG A 213 -10.66 5.92 -5.46
C ARG A 213 -10.45 5.58 -3.99
N LEU A 214 -9.30 4.96 -3.69
CA LEU A 214 -8.98 4.56 -2.31
C LEU A 214 -8.66 5.73 -1.40
N SER A 215 -8.03 6.81 -1.90
CA SER A 215 -7.82 8.00 -1.08
C SER A 215 -9.14 8.66 -0.67
N CYS A 216 -10.10 8.74 -1.59
CA CYS A 216 -11.44 9.29 -1.29
C CYS A 216 -12.23 8.38 -0.32
N MET A 217 -12.15 7.06 -0.48
CA MET A 217 -12.75 6.11 0.48
C MET A 217 -12.06 6.20 1.85
N ALA A 218 -10.75 6.30 1.89
CA ALA A 218 -9.99 6.45 3.13
C ALA A 218 -10.30 7.78 3.83
N MET A 219 -10.50 8.87 3.08
CA MET A 219 -10.94 10.16 3.62
C MET A 219 -12.22 10.00 4.45
N ALA A 220 -13.26 9.40 3.86
CA ALA A 220 -14.52 9.16 4.56
C ALA A 220 -14.35 8.20 5.75
N ALA A 221 -13.60 7.10 5.56
CA ALA A 221 -13.38 6.10 6.61
C ALA A 221 -12.58 6.67 7.79
N CYS A 222 -11.56 7.49 7.55
CA CYS A 222 -10.76 8.12 8.60
C CYS A 222 -11.60 9.10 9.42
N GLY A 223 -12.31 10.02 8.76
CA GLY A 223 -13.08 11.04 9.46
C GLY A 223 -14.25 10.44 10.25
N ILE A 224 -15.09 9.60 9.62
CA ILE A 224 -16.19 8.92 10.30
C ILE A 224 -15.66 8.01 11.41
N GLY A 225 -14.62 7.22 11.11
CA GLY A 225 -14.04 6.29 12.08
C GLY A 225 -13.51 7.00 13.33
N VAL A 226 -12.74 8.08 13.16
CA VAL A 226 -12.21 8.85 14.30
C VAL A 226 -13.34 9.54 15.08
N ALA A 227 -14.32 10.16 14.39
CA ALA A 227 -15.44 10.81 15.04
C ALA A 227 -16.28 9.84 15.89
N VAL A 228 -16.63 8.67 15.33
CA VAL A 228 -17.40 7.63 16.05
C VAL A 228 -16.61 7.06 17.21
N CYS A 229 -15.34 6.70 17.00
CA CYS A 229 -14.48 6.18 18.06
C CYS A 229 -14.32 7.17 19.21
N LEU A 230 -14.20 8.48 18.92
CA LEU A 230 -14.10 9.51 19.94
C LEU A 230 -15.37 9.56 20.82
N LEU A 231 -16.56 9.49 20.23
CA LEU A 231 -17.83 9.44 20.99
C LEU A 231 -17.96 8.18 21.85
N MET A 232 -17.44 7.04 21.35
CA MET A 232 -17.43 5.79 22.12
C MET A 232 -16.47 5.86 23.32
N ILE A 233 -15.35 6.58 23.18
CA ILE A 233 -14.32 6.71 24.23
C ILE A 233 -14.74 7.75 25.25
N ASP A 234 -15.15 8.94 24.81
CA ASP A 234 -15.51 10.08 25.68
C ASP A 234 -16.62 10.94 25.07
N ARG A 235 -17.83 10.73 25.51
CA ARG A 235 -19.01 11.49 25.06
C ARG A 235 -18.93 12.98 25.35
N LYS A 236 -18.14 13.41 26.34
CA LYS A 236 -17.99 14.84 26.66
C LYS A 236 -17.29 15.60 25.53
N ARG A 237 -16.55 14.91 24.68
CA ARG A 237 -15.83 15.46 23.54
C ARG A 237 -16.66 15.52 22.25
N TRP A 238 -18.01 15.48 22.38
CA TRP A 238 -18.93 15.47 21.24
C TRP A 238 -18.70 16.65 20.26
N ARG A 239 -18.26 17.83 20.75
CA ARG A 239 -17.99 19.00 19.90
C ARG A 239 -16.83 18.73 18.94
N GLN A 240 -15.76 18.08 19.39
CA GLN A 240 -14.64 17.71 18.54
C GLN A 240 -15.05 16.62 17.54
N SER A 241 -15.83 15.62 18.00
CA SER A 241 -16.39 14.59 17.13
C SER A 241 -17.31 15.19 16.06
N ALA A 242 -18.20 16.09 16.45
CA ALA A 242 -19.10 16.78 15.52
C ALA A 242 -18.34 17.64 14.50
N ALA A 243 -17.27 18.32 14.93
CA ALA A 243 -16.43 19.11 14.02
C ALA A 243 -15.70 18.23 12.99
N ILE A 244 -15.12 17.09 13.40
CA ILE A 244 -14.53 16.11 12.47
C ILE A 244 -15.61 15.58 11.52
N GLY A 245 -16.75 15.13 12.05
CA GLY A 245 -17.86 14.61 11.27
C GLY A 245 -18.39 15.63 10.25
N LEU A 246 -18.51 16.92 10.65
CA LEU A 246 -18.92 17.98 9.74
C LEU A 246 -17.93 18.19 8.60
N VAL A 247 -16.64 18.25 8.90
CA VAL A 247 -15.58 18.32 7.86
C VAL A 247 -15.74 17.16 6.89
N THR A 248 -15.86 15.95 7.40
CA THR A 248 -15.98 14.74 6.56
C THR A 248 -17.24 14.76 5.69
N VAL A 249 -18.38 15.17 6.25
CA VAL A 249 -19.64 15.29 5.49
C VAL A 249 -19.51 16.32 4.36
N VAL A 250 -18.89 17.47 4.64
CA VAL A 250 -18.62 18.48 3.61
C VAL A 250 -17.71 17.92 2.52
N MET A 251 -16.63 17.23 2.90
CA MET A 251 -15.71 16.64 1.93
C MET A 251 -16.36 15.54 1.09
N ILE A 252 -17.23 14.70 1.68
CA ILE A 252 -18.03 13.72 0.93
C ILE A 252 -18.99 14.42 -0.03
N ALA A 253 -19.65 15.50 0.39
CA ALA A 253 -20.55 16.27 -0.47
C ALA A 253 -19.83 16.95 -1.67
N LEU A 254 -18.53 17.19 -1.55
CA LEU A 254 -17.70 17.71 -2.65
C LEU A 254 -17.20 16.64 -3.62
N LEU A 255 -17.30 15.35 -3.30
CA LEU A 255 -16.83 14.27 -4.18
C LEU A 255 -17.42 14.30 -5.61
N PRO A 256 -18.72 14.57 -5.82
CA PRO A 256 -19.30 14.58 -7.16
C PRO A 256 -18.69 15.62 -8.12
N VAL A 257 -18.15 16.71 -7.59
CA VAL A 257 -17.49 17.76 -8.37
C VAL A 257 -15.95 17.65 -8.28
N GLY A 258 -15.45 16.58 -7.70
CA GLY A 258 -14.04 16.37 -7.44
C GLY A 258 -13.28 15.71 -8.59
N PRO A 259 -11.95 15.82 -8.57
CA PRO A 259 -11.08 15.30 -9.63
C PRO A 259 -11.15 13.77 -9.75
N MET A 260 -11.54 13.06 -8.70
CA MET A 260 -11.74 11.60 -8.72
C MET A 260 -12.93 11.22 -9.63
N VAL A 261 -14.07 11.89 -9.48
CA VAL A 261 -15.28 11.62 -10.31
C VAL A 261 -15.04 12.07 -11.75
N GLU A 262 -14.40 13.21 -11.95
CA GLU A 262 -14.01 13.64 -13.29
C GLU A 262 -13.10 12.63 -13.99
N ASN A 263 -12.12 12.07 -13.28
CA ASN A 263 -11.29 11.00 -13.83
C ASN A 263 -12.10 9.75 -14.20
N GLN A 264 -13.11 9.38 -13.39
CA GLN A 264 -13.97 8.24 -13.70
C GLN A 264 -14.83 8.48 -14.93
N ASN A 265 -15.41 9.67 -15.05
CA ASN A 265 -16.22 10.04 -16.24
C ASN A 265 -15.37 9.99 -17.52
N ARG A 266 -14.18 10.59 -17.50
CA ARG A 266 -13.25 10.52 -18.65
C ARG A 266 -12.76 9.08 -18.94
N GLN A 267 -12.72 8.19 -17.94
CA GLN A 267 -12.45 6.78 -18.18
C GLN A 267 -13.64 6.09 -18.85
N ALA A 268 -14.88 6.36 -18.41
CA ALA A 268 -16.08 5.81 -19.01
C ALA A 268 -16.19 6.21 -20.50
N ASP A 269 -16.03 7.51 -20.81
CA ASP A 269 -16.03 7.99 -22.19
C ASP A 269 -14.98 7.29 -23.06
N ASN A 270 -13.77 7.06 -22.52
CA ASN A 270 -12.71 6.32 -23.23
C ASN A 270 -13.08 4.85 -23.46
N TYR A 271 -13.80 4.23 -22.51
CA TYR A 271 -14.23 2.83 -22.69
C TYR A 271 -15.33 2.73 -23.75
N ASP A 272 -16.26 3.66 -23.79
CA ASP A 272 -17.32 3.70 -24.82
C ASP A 272 -16.72 3.82 -26.23
N LEU A 273 -15.72 4.71 -26.41
CA LEU A 273 -15.00 4.83 -27.68
C LEU A 273 -14.25 3.54 -28.06
N LYS A 274 -13.60 2.90 -27.08
CA LYS A 274 -12.92 1.63 -27.31
C LYS A 274 -13.89 0.50 -27.61
N GLN A 275 -15.05 0.48 -26.96
CA GLN A 275 -16.09 -0.51 -27.22
C GLN A 275 -16.61 -0.39 -28.65
N ALA A 276 -16.90 0.83 -29.12
CA ALA A 276 -17.35 1.06 -30.50
C ALA A 276 -16.29 0.56 -31.52
N ALA A 277 -15.01 0.87 -31.30
CA ALA A 277 -13.92 0.40 -32.15
C ALA A 277 -13.73 -1.13 -32.10
N PHE A 278 -13.99 -1.75 -30.94
CA PHE A 278 -13.98 -3.21 -30.80
C PHE A 278 -15.12 -3.86 -31.57
N ASP A 279 -16.33 -3.33 -31.45
CA ASP A 279 -17.53 -3.87 -32.08
C ASP A 279 -17.43 -3.80 -33.61
N GLU A 280 -16.83 -2.76 -34.16
CA GLU A 280 -16.57 -2.62 -35.60
C GLU A 280 -15.73 -3.79 -36.15
N ILE A 281 -14.77 -4.30 -35.37
CA ILE A 281 -13.88 -5.38 -35.78
C ILE A 281 -14.49 -6.76 -35.47
N ALA A 282 -15.02 -6.89 -34.24
CA ALA A 282 -15.47 -8.17 -33.71
C ALA A 282 -16.84 -8.60 -34.24
N MET A 283 -17.74 -7.63 -34.51
CA MET A 283 -19.14 -7.85 -34.88
C MET A 283 -19.57 -6.98 -36.06
N PRO A 284 -18.95 -7.11 -37.23
CA PRO A 284 -19.48 -6.46 -38.42
C PRO A 284 -20.88 -7.01 -38.73
N ASP A 285 -21.73 -6.20 -39.35
CA ASP A 285 -23.15 -6.45 -39.66
C ASP A 285 -23.44 -7.76 -40.45
N ASP A 286 -22.42 -8.53 -40.77
CA ASP A 286 -22.54 -9.77 -41.51
C ASP A 286 -22.93 -10.96 -40.60
N VAL A 287 -24.25 -11.16 -40.49
CA VAL A 287 -24.85 -12.19 -39.64
C VAL A 287 -24.60 -13.63 -40.11
N THR A 288 -24.00 -13.83 -41.30
CA THR A 288 -23.86 -15.15 -41.93
C THR A 288 -22.52 -15.85 -41.69
N ALA A 289 -21.61 -15.23 -40.91
CA ALA A 289 -20.29 -15.79 -40.65
C ALA A 289 -20.37 -17.07 -39.77
N ASP A 290 -19.59 -18.08 -40.15
CA ASP A 290 -19.43 -19.29 -39.36
C ASP A 290 -18.68 -19.03 -38.04
N GLU A 291 -18.76 -19.96 -37.10
CA GLU A 291 -18.16 -19.85 -35.77
C GLU A 291 -16.63 -19.63 -35.85
N GLN A 292 -15.94 -20.23 -36.77
CA GLN A 292 -14.51 -20.08 -36.95
C GLN A 292 -14.15 -18.65 -37.37
N THR A 293 -14.82 -18.12 -38.40
CA THR A 293 -14.64 -16.73 -38.87
C THR A 293 -14.93 -15.73 -37.75
N ARG A 294 -15.95 -15.99 -36.96
CA ARG A 294 -16.31 -15.16 -35.80
C ARG A 294 -15.21 -15.16 -34.72
N ASN A 295 -14.64 -16.34 -34.41
CA ASN A 295 -13.56 -16.44 -33.46
C ASN A 295 -12.28 -15.78 -33.97
N ASP A 296 -11.95 -15.89 -35.27
CA ASP A 296 -10.79 -15.25 -35.86
C ASP A 296 -10.89 -13.71 -35.78
N ARG A 297 -12.05 -13.14 -36.08
CA ARG A 297 -12.33 -11.69 -35.91
C ARG A 297 -12.19 -11.27 -34.45
N LEU A 298 -12.71 -12.05 -33.54
CA LEU A 298 -12.61 -11.80 -32.11
C LEU A 298 -11.14 -11.81 -31.63
N VAL A 299 -10.32 -12.72 -32.17
CA VAL A 299 -8.85 -12.75 -31.89
C VAL A 299 -8.19 -11.45 -32.41
N GLU A 300 -8.54 -10.96 -33.60
CA GLU A 300 -7.99 -9.71 -34.14
C GLU A 300 -8.38 -8.51 -33.26
N ALA A 301 -9.63 -8.45 -32.79
CA ALA A 301 -10.06 -7.41 -31.86
C ALA A 301 -9.29 -7.50 -30.51
N TYR A 302 -9.07 -8.72 -29.99
CA TYR A 302 -8.27 -8.91 -28.77
C TYR A 302 -6.79 -8.49 -28.93
N LYS A 303 -6.20 -8.65 -30.11
CA LYS A 303 -4.83 -8.17 -30.36
C LYS A 303 -4.67 -6.67 -30.14
N LEU A 304 -5.72 -5.86 -30.34
CA LEU A 304 -5.68 -4.43 -30.07
C LEU A 304 -5.64 -4.10 -28.58
N TYR A 305 -6.32 -4.88 -27.75
CA TYR A 305 -6.52 -4.53 -26.33
C TYR A 305 -5.66 -5.33 -25.36
N VAL A 306 -5.32 -6.57 -25.73
CA VAL A 306 -4.51 -7.48 -24.91
C VAL A 306 -3.42 -8.19 -25.73
N PRO A 307 -2.62 -7.44 -26.51
CA PRO A 307 -1.65 -8.03 -27.44
C PRO A 307 -0.65 -8.95 -26.73
N GLY A 308 -0.19 -8.59 -25.54
CA GLY A 308 0.75 -9.40 -24.77
C GLY A 308 0.23 -10.79 -24.40
N LEU A 309 -1.09 -10.93 -24.13
CA LEU A 309 -1.69 -12.23 -23.86
C LEU A 309 -1.83 -13.05 -25.13
N VAL A 310 -2.33 -12.44 -26.22
CA VAL A 310 -2.50 -13.12 -27.50
C VAL A 310 -1.16 -13.62 -28.04
N THR A 311 -0.13 -12.80 -27.97
CA THR A 311 1.23 -13.18 -28.41
C THR A 311 1.82 -14.30 -27.56
N LYS A 312 1.63 -14.24 -26.24
CA LYS A 312 2.24 -15.21 -25.31
C LYS A 312 1.51 -16.55 -25.26
N PHE A 313 0.17 -16.54 -25.25
CA PHE A 313 -0.64 -17.72 -24.99
C PHE A 313 -1.47 -18.18 -26.18
N GLY A 314 -1.47 -17.43 -27.29
CA GLY A 314 -2.29 -17.68 -28.46
C GLY A 314 -3.72 -17.11 -28.35
N GLY A 315 -4.34 -16.89 -29.52
CA GLY A 315 -5.66 -16.25 -29.60
C GLY A 315 -6.76 -17.05 -28.91
N GLU A 316 -6.93 -18.32 -29.28
CA GLU A 316 -7.99 -19.18 -28.75
C GLU A 316 -7.94 -19.31 -27.22
N ARG A 317 -6.75 -19.53 -26.65
CA ARG A 317 -6.57 -19.65 -25.22
C ARG A 317 -6.87 -18.34 -24.49
N THR A 318 -6.52 -17.20 -25.11
CA THR A 318 -6.84 -15.88 -24.59
C THR A 318 -8.35 -15.64 -24.58
N LEU A 319 -9.05 -15.94 -25.69
CA LEU A 319 -10.50 -15.86 -25.76
C LEU A 319 -11.17 -16.69 -24.65
N LYS A 320 -10.73 -17.94 -24.48
CA LYS A 320 -11.22 -18.86 -23.46
C LYS A 320 -11.00 -18.32 -22.03
N ALA A 321 -9.83 -17.68 -21.80
CA ALA A 321 -9.50 -17.09 -20.50
C ALA A 321 -10.41 -15.92 -20.11
N TYR A 322 -10.98 -15.23 -21.09
CA TYR A 322 -11.96 -14.16 -20.91
C TYR A 322 -13.42 -14.62 -21.15
N ASN A 323 -13.66 -15.93 -21.28
CA ASN A 323 -14.98 -16.50 -21.61
C ASN A 323 -15.61 -15.86 -22.88
N TYR A 324 -14.80 -15.64 -23.90
CA TYR A 324 -15.22 -14.99 -25.16
C TYR A 324 -15.93 -13.64 -24.94
N SER A 325 -15.52 -12.88 -23.93
CA SER A 325 -16.12 -11.60 -23.60
C SER A 325 -15.95 -10.62 -24.75
N THR A 326 -17.02 -9.90 -25.07
CA THR A 326 -17.00 -8.77 -26.01
C THR A 326 -16.93 -7.43 -25.30
N ASN A 327 -16.90 -7.42 -23.97
CA ASN A 327 -16.83 -6.21 -23.17
C ASN A 327 -15.39 -5.73 -23.00
N VAL A 328 -15.07 -4.58 -23.57
CA VAL A 328 -13.74 -3.98 -23.53
C VAL A 328 -13.32 -3.62 -22.09
N ASP A 329 -14.26 -3.24 -21.22
CA ASP A 329 -13.96 -2.97 -19.81
C ASP A 329 -13.40 -4.19 -19.09
N VAL A 330 -13.85 -5.39 -19.46
CA VAL A 330 -13.34 -6.64 -18.88
C VAL A 330 -11.95 -6.96 -19.40
N MET A 331 -11.70 -6.75 -20.71
CA MET A 331 -10.45 -7.12 -21.37
C MET A 331 -9.34 -6.09 -21.15
N ALA A 332 -9.64 -4.81 -21.44
CA ALA A 332 -8.67 -3.72 -21.37
C ALA A 332 -8.43 -3.19 -19.96
N ASN A 333 -9.15 -3.71 -18.96
CA ASN A 333 -8.87 -3.41 -17.57
C ASN A 333 -7.51 -3.97 -17.17
N ARG A 334 -6.55 -3.08 -16.89
CA ARG A 334 -5.16 -3.48 -16.56
C ARG A 334 -5.08 -4.53 -15.44
N ARG A 335 -5.96 -4.47 -14.45
CA ARG A 335 -5.98 -5.45 -13.35
C ARG A 335 -6.40 -6.82 -13.84
N ASN A 336 -7.49 -6.89 -14.59
CA ASN A 336 -7.97 -8.16 -15.17
C ASN A 336 -6.94 -8.75 -16.12
N MET A 337 -6.35 -7.92 -16.98
CA MET A 337 -5.32 -8.32 -17.92
C MET A 337 -4.11 -8.94 -17.19
N ARG A 338 -3.58 -8.27 -16.17
CA ARG A 338 -2.44 -8.76 -15.38
C ARG A 338 -2.77 -10.04 -14.61
N LEU A 339 -3.96 -10.10 -14.00
CA LEU A 339 -4.41 -11.31 -13.30
C LEU A 339 -4.59 -12.49 -14.26
N THR A 340 -5.18 -12.25 -15.43
CA THR A 340 -5.36 -13.29 -16.46
C THR A 340 -4.01 -13.79 -16.97
N TYR A 341 -3.06 -12.86 -17.21
CA TYR A 341 -1.68 -13.22 -17.59
C TYR A 341 -1.02 -14.11 -16.54
N CYS A 342 -1.03 -13.70 -15.27
CA CYS A 342 -0.42 -14.46 -14.18
C CYS A 342 -1.11 -15.82 -13.97
N ARG A 343 -2.43 -15.89 -14.13
CA ARG A 343 -3.18 -17.15 -14.06
C ARG A 343 -2.73 -18.12 -15.16
N LEU A 344 -2.72 -17.68 -16.40
CA LEU A 344 -2.30 -18.51 -17.54
C LEU A 344 -0.83 -18.94 -17.40
N LEU A 345 0.05 -18.03 -16.93
CA LEU A 345 1.43 -18.36 -16.68
C LEU A 345 1.60 -19.41 -15.57
N LEU A 346 0.77 -19.35 -14.52
CA LEU A 346 0.78 -20.33 -13.44
C LEU A 346 0.25 -21.70 -13.90
N GLU A 347 -0.75 -21.71 -14.80
CA GLU A 347 -1.26 -22.95 -15.41
C GLU A 347 -0.18 -23.67 -16.22
N ASP A 348 0.71 -22.91 -16.89
CA ASP A 348 1.85 -23.44 -17.67
C ASP A 348 3.07 -23.77 -16.80
N SER A 349 2.98 -23.54 -15.49
CA SER A 349 4.09 -23.74 -14.57
C SER A 349 3.93 -25.07 -13.82
N PRO A 350 5.03 -25.71 -13.36
CA PRO A 350 4.96 -26.86 -12.49
C PRO A 350 4.21 -26.58 -11.20
N GLU A 351 3.70 -27.63 -10.55
CA GLU A 351 2.91 -27.54 -9.33
C GLU A 351 3.66 -26.80 -8.19
N SER A 352 4.98 -26.88 -8.15
CA SER A 352 5.80 -26.15 -7.17
C SER A 352 5.62 -24.64 -7.22
N ALA A 353 5.24 -24.06 -8.37
CA ALA A 353 4.92 -22.65 -8.52
C ALA A 353 3.67 -22.23 -7.73
N ARG A 354 2.70 -23.10 -7.54
CA ARG A 354 1.52 -22.84 -6.71
C ARG A 354 1.88 -22.70 -5.23
N TRP A 355 2.92 -23.42 -4.79
CA TRP A 355 3.38 -23.39 -3.41
C TRP A 355 4.37 -22.27 -3.12
N PHE A 356 5.31 -22.00 -4.03
CA PHE A 356 6.45 -21.09 -3.80
C PHE A 356 6.48 -19.88 -4.74
N GLY A 357 5.52 -19.77 -5.67
CA GLY A 357 5.40 -18.65 -6.60
C GLY A 357 6.28 -18.78 -7.84
N MET A 358 6.33 -17.70 -8.58
CA MET A 358 7.08 -17.55 -9.84
C MET A 358 8.12 -16.44 -9.72
N ASP A 359 9.11 -16.47 -10.60
CA ASP A 359 10.06 -15.39 -10.76
C ASP A 359 9.38 -14.17 -11.44
N ILE A 360 9.64 -12.97 -10.92
CA ILE A 360 9.08 -11.73 -11.45
C ILE A 360 9.49 -11.46 -12.90
N THR A 361 10.64 -11.93 -13.33
CA THR A 361 11.12 -11.73 -14.71
C THR A 361 10.24 -12.45 -15.73
N ARG A 362 9.56 -13.53 -15.35
CA ARG A 362 8.60 -14.25 -16.19
C ARG A 362 7.30 -13.48 -16.42
N MET A 363 7.01 -12.49 -15.57
CA MET A 363 5.84 -11.63 -15.70
C MET A 363 6.12 -10.42 -16.61
N LYS A 364 7.29 -10.35 -17.25
CA LYS A 364 7.66 -9.29 -18.16
C LYS A 364 7.43 -9.72 -19.60
N VAL A 365 6.82 -8.83 -20.37
CA VAL A 365 6.61 -9.00 -21.81
C VAL A 365 7.17 -7.77 -22.53
N ALA A 366 8.06 -8.02 -23.46
CA ALA A 366 8.50 -6.98 -24.40
C ALA A 366 7.42 -6.79 -25.47
N GLY A 367 7.05 -5.56 -25.77
CA GLY A 367 6.05 -5.25 -26.77
C GLY A 367 5.66 -3.79 -26.77
N ILE A 368 4.71 -3.44 -27.62
CA ILE A 368 4.14 -2.09 -27.65
C ILE A 368 3.06 -2.00 -26.59
N ASP A 369 3.21 -1.08 -25.65
CA ASP A 369 2.19 -0.79 -24.61
C ASP A 369 2.02 0.73 -24.45
N LEU A 370 0.89 1.11 -23.85
CA LEU A 370 0.58 2.51 -23.57
C LEU A 370 1.47 3.04 -22.43
N ASN A 371 2.30 4.00 -22.75
CA ASN A 371 3.01 4.76 -21.73
C ASN A 371 2.02 5.67 -20.99
N TRP A 372 1.70 5.33 -19.74
CA TRP A 372 0.74 6.06 -18.93
C TRP A 372 1.14 7.52 -18.62
N ARG A 373 2.41 7.87 -18.83
CA ARG A 373 2.92 9.24 -18.61
C ARG A 373 2.72 10.11 -19.83
N THR A 374 3.04 9.58 -21.02
CA THR A 374 2.93 10.32 -22.29
C THR A 374 1.56 10.17 -22.93
N GLY A 375 0.84 9.06 -22.62
CA GLY A 375 -0.39 8.69 -23.30
C GLY A 375 -0.16 8.09 -24.70
N GLU A 376 1.09 7.83 -25.09
CA GLU A 376 1.47 7.29 -26.38
C GLU A 376 1.83 5.79 -26.29
N TYR A 377 1.69 5.08 -27.42
CA TYR A 377 2.11 3.69 -27.53
C TYR A 377 3.59 3.64 -27.89
N GLU A 378 4.37 3.02 -27.03
CA GLU A 378 5.82 2.91 -27.16
C GLU A 378 6.28 1.45 -27.04
N GLU A 379 7.40 1.10 -27.67
CA GLU A 379 8.08 -0.17 -27.40
C GLU A 379 8.61 -0.15 -25.97
N MET A 380 8.06 -1.01 -25.12
CA MET A 380 8.45 -1.10 -23.72
C MET A 380 8.34 -2.52 -23.19
N VAL A 381 9.07 -2.78 -22.11
CA VAL A 381 8.90 -4.02 -21.35
C VAL A 381 7.79 -3.80 -20.34
N THR A 382 6.62 -4.36 -20.60
CA THR A 382 5.49 -4.29 -19.69
C THR A 382 5.61 -5.34 -18.59
N ASN A 383 5.46 -4.89 -17.36
CA ASN A 383 5.40 -5.79 -16.22
C ASN A 383 3.93 -6.15 -15.94
N PHE A 384 3.61 -7.44 -16.04
CA PHE A 384 2.28 -8.01 -15.79
C PHE A 384 2.09 -8.45 -14.34
N ASP A 385 2.93 -8.01 -13.40
CA ASP A 385 2.70 -8.29 -11.99
C ASP A 385 1.34 -7.72 -11.51
N PRO A 386 0.60 -8.45 -10.66
CA PRO A 386 -0.73 -8.03 -10.23
C PRO A 386 -0.74 -6.68 -9.53
N GLU A 387 -1.77 -5.87 -9.79
CA GLU A 387 -1.99 -4.56 -9.12
C GLU A 387 -2.68 -4.69 -7.75
N ASN A 388 -2.63 -5.85 -7.13
CA ASN A 388 -3.17 -6.14 -5.80
C ASN A 388 -2.10 -6.88 -5.01
N ASP A 389 -1.78 -6.43 -3.81
CA ASP A 389 -0.69 -6.99 -3.01
C ASP A 389 -0.89 -8.48 -2.68
N PHE A 390 -2.13 -8.92 -2.38
CA PHE A 390 -2.37 -10.34 -2.10
C PHE A 390 -2.16 -11.23 -3.32
N HIS A 391 -2.67 -10.81 -4.48
CA HIS A 391 -2.44 -11.55 -5.71
C HIS A 391 -0.96 -11.54 -6.10
N ALA A 392 -0.29 -10.39 -5.95
CA ALA A 392 1.13 -10.30 -6.21
C ALA A 392 1.95 -11.23 -5.28
N VAL A 393 1.61 -11.28 -3.99
CA VAL A 393 2.23 -12.22 -3.05
C VAL A 393 1.96 -13.66 -3.45
N TYR A 394 0.71 -13.99 -3.85
CA TYR A 394 0.38 -15.35 -4.29
C TYR A 394 1.16 -15.76 -5.53
N TYR A 395 1.19 -14.94 -6.57
CA TYR A 395 1.87 -15.28 -7.81
C TYR A 395 3.41 -15.25 -7.69
N LEU A 396 3.97 -14.35 -6.87
CA LEU A 396 5.41 -14.24 -6.68
C LEU A 396 5.98 -15.18 -5.62
N TYR A 397 5.20 -15.49 -4.58
CA TYR A 397 5.68 -16.24 -3.41
C TYR A 397 4.82 -17.47 -3.05
N GLY A 398 3.79 -17.74 -3.86
CA GLY A 398 2.92 -18.92 -3.75
C GLY A 398 2.02 -18.90 -2.51
N THR A 399 1.35 -20.03 -2.31
CA THR A 399 0.47 -20.27 -1.16
C THR A 399 1.22 -20.13 0.17
N VAL A 400 2.49 -20.56 0.23
CA VAL A 400 3.32 -20.46 1.44
C VAL A 400 3.60 -19.00 1.78
N GLY A 401 4.01 -18.18 0.79
CA GLY A 401 4.22 -16.74 0.99
C GLY A 401 2.94 -16.02 1.43
N LEU A 402 1.81 -16.35 0.82
CA LEU A 402 0.50 -15.81 1.20
C LEU A 402 0.11 -16.21 2.64
N ALA A 403 0.34 -17.46 3.02
CA ALA A 403 0.10 -17.94 4.38
C ALA A 403 1.00 -17.22 5.41
N MET A 404 2.25 -16.93 5.07
CA MET A 404 3.16 -16.16 5.94
C MET A 404 2.63 -14.74 6.18
N VAL A 405 2.15 -14.06 5.13
CA VAL A 405 1.54 -12.72 5.25
C VAL A 405 0.27 -12.77 6.07
N ALA A 406 -0.61 -13.74 5.80
CA ALA A 406 -1.83 -13.93 6.58
C ALA A 406 -1.53 -14.19 8.06
N ALA A 407 -0.60 -15.08 8.37
CA ALA A 407 -0.17 -15.38 9.73
C ALA A 407 0.39 -14.14 10.43
N PHE A 408 1.18 -13.32 9.73
CA PHE A 408 1.73 -12.06 10.26
C PHE A 408 0.61 -11.08 10.67
N PHE A 409 -0.35 -10.82 9.79
CA PHE A 409 -1.46 -9.90 10.10
C PHE A 409 -2.43 -10.47 11.13
N VAL A 410 -2.74 -11.78 11.08
CA VAL A 410 -3.57 -12.44 12.09
C VAL A 410 -2.90 -12.39 13.47
N TYR A 411 -1.59 -12.60 13.54
CA TYR A 411 -0.86 -12.50 14.80
C TYR A 411 -0.91 -11.08 15.39
N LEU A 412 -0.67 -10.06 14.58
CA LEU A 412 -0.67 -8.68 15.04
C LEU A 412 -2.09 -8.15 15.29
N GLY A 413 -2.97 -8.25 14.32
CA GLY A 413 -4.35 -7.76 14.38
C GLY A 413 -5.19 -8.58 15.36
N GLY A 414 -5.14 -9.90 15.27
CA GLY A 414 -5.84 -10.81 16.18
C GLY A 414 -5.40 -10.62 17.64
N GLY A 415 -4.10 -10.41 17.85
CA GLY A 415 -3.57 -10.10 19.18
C GLY A 415 -4.07 -8.76 19.75
N ALA A 416 -4.21 -7.74 18.89
CA ALA A 416 -4.77 -6.44 19.26
C ALA A 416 -6.27 -6.54 19.56
N LEU A 417 -7.03 -7.23 18.69
CA LEU A 417 -8.46 -7.50 18.90
C LEU A 417 -8.71 -8.30 20.18
N PHE A 418 -7.96 -9.36 20.42
CA PHE A 418 -8.09 -10.14 21.66
C PHE A 418 -7.86 -9.30 22.91
N ALA A 419 -6.88 -8.39 22.91
CA ALA A 419 -6.65 -7.48 24.01
C ALA A 419 -7.85 -6.53 24.22
N MET A 420 -8.45 -6.00 23.15
CA MET A 420 -9.65 -5.18 23.16
C MET A 420 -10.86 -5.92 23.75
N PHE A 421 -11.15 -7.13 23.27
CA PHE A 421 -12.27 -7.93 23.78
C PHE A 421 -12.13 -8.28 25.26
N ARG A 422 -10.90 -8.44 25.74
CA ARG A 422 -10.64 -8.76 27.15
C ARG A 422 -10.86 -7.58 28.10
N ASP A 423 -10.57 -6.36 27.70
CA ASP A 423 -10.73 -5.15 28.51
C ASP A 423 -10.88 -3.91 27.61
N PHE A 424 -12.07 -3.78 27.02
CA PHE A 424 -12.37 -2.72 26.05
C PHE A 424 -12.09 -1.33 26.59
N LYS A 425 -12.65 -1.00 27.76
CA LYS A 425 -12.55 0.35 28.35
C LYS A 425 -11.11 0.80 28.58
N ARG A 426 -10.21 -0.13 28.78
CA ARG A 426 -8.82 0.14 29.11
C ARG A 426 -7.92 0.25 27.87
N HIS A 427 -8.19 -0.55 26.85
CA HIS A 427 -7.38 -0.58 25.64
C HIS A 427 -7.89 0.34 24.55
N PHE A 428 -9.19 0.61 24.51
CA PHE A 428 -9.80 1.45 23.49
C PHE A 428 -9.61 2.94 23.82
N THR A 429 -8.41 3.43 23.57
CA THR A 429 -8.01 4.84 23.73
C THR A 429 -8.00 5.55 22.39
N VAL A 430 -8.04 6.91 22.39
CA VAL A 430 -7.98 7.72 21.17
C VAL A 430 -6.75 7.36 20.32
N THR A 431 -5.57 7.20 20.95
CA THR A 431 -4.35 6.81 20.23
C THR A 431 -4.48 5.40 19.63
N PHE A 432 -5.04 4.43 20.37
CA PHE A 432 -5.23 3.08 19.84
C PHE A 432 -6.22 3.06 18.67
N ALA A 433 -7.34 3.75 18.79
CA ALA A 433 -8.36 3.84 17.75
C ALA A 433 -7.78 4.46 16.47
N ALA A 434 -7.04 5.55 16.60
CA ALA A 434 -6.40 6.22 15.47
C ALA A 434 -5.40 5.30 14.73
N LEU A 435 -4.53 4.59 15.48
CA LEU A 435 -3.60 3.61 14.93
C LEU A 435 -4.33 2.44 14.26
N ALA A 436 -5.41 1.95 14.89
CA ALA A 436 -6.21 0.85 14.32
C ALA A 436 -6.91 1.25 13.02
N ILE A 437 -7.48 2.47 12.94
CA ILE A 437 -8.07 2.99 11.70
C ILE A 437 -7.00 3.08 10.60
N GLY A 438 -5.81 3.61 10.89
CA GLY A 438 -4.69 3.64 9.96
C GLY A 438 -4.28 2.24 9.47
N CYS A 439 -4.25 1.25 10.36
CA CYS A 439 -4.00 -0.15 9.98
C CYS A 439 -5.11 -0.72 9.09
N CYS A 440 -6.39 -0.44 9.38
CA CYS A 440 -7.52 -0.86 8.54
C CYS A 440 -7.45 -0.23 7.13
N CYS A 441 -7.10 1.05 7.04
CA CYS A 441 -6.89 1.72 5.76
C CYS A 441 -5.72 1.11 4.98
N ALA A 442 -4.61 0.80 5.65
CA ALA A 442 -3.48 0.11 5.02
C ALA A 442 -3.88 -1.29 4.51
N LEU A 443 -4.67 -2.05 5.28
CA LEU A 443 -5.22 -3.34 4.84
C LEU A 443 -6.12 -3.20 3.62
N ALA A 444 -6.96 -2.16 3.56
CA ALA A 444 -7.75 -1.87 2.37
C ALA A 444 -6.86 -1.64 1.14
N HIS A 445 -5.74 -0.90 1.29
CA HIS A 445 -4.79 -0.72 0.20
C HIS A 445 -4.10 -2.04 -0.20
N ILE A 446 -3.75 -2.91 0.75
CA ILE A 446 -3.21 -4.25 0.46
C ILE A 446 -4.19 -5.09 -0.36
N VAL A 447 -5.50 -5.01 -0.03
CA VAL A 447 -6.54 -5.77 -0.74
C VAL A 447 -6.80 -5.22 -2.14
N PHE A 448 -6.80 -3.90 -2.30
CA PHE A 448 -7.26 -3.25 -3.55
C PHE A 448 -6.14 -2.73 -4.44
N THR A 449 -4.90 -2.56 -3.93
CA THR A 449 -3.75 -2.09 -4.71
C THR A 449 -2.48 -2.83 -4.36
N ALA A 450 -1.50 -2.85 -5.28
CA ALA A 450 -0.16 -3.39 -5.02
C ALA A 450 0.79 -2.27 -4.58
N SER A 451 0.47 -1.59 -3.48
CA SER A 451 1.19 -0.38 -3.08
C SER A 451 1.75 -0.41 -1.65
N THR A 452 1.55 -1.51 -0.92
CA THR A 452 1.82 -1.53 0.51
C THR A 452 2.86 -2.57 0.92
N LEU A 453 2.73 -3.83 0.47
CA LEU A 453 3.61 -4.91 0.89
C LEU A 453 4.94 -4.98 0.14
N ARG A 454 5.03 -4.35 -1.03
CA ARG A 454 6.21 -4.42 -1.92
C ARG A 454 6.94 -3.09 -2.05
N PHE A 455 6.43 -2.02 -1.46
CA PHE A 455 7.06 -0.70 -1.55
C PHE A 455 7.71 -0.32 -0.22
N ILE A 456 9.03 -0.13 -0.26
CA ILE A 456 9.85 0.21 0.92
C ILE A 456 9.35 1.46 1.64
N ASN A 457 8.94 2.49 0.88
CA ASN A 457 8.41 3.73 1.45
C ASN A 457 7.14 3.48 2.25
N THR A 458 6.15 2.74 1.73
CA THR A 458 4.89 2.45 2.44
C THR A 458 5.13 1.56 3.66
N GLN A 459 6.02 0.56 3.56
CA GLN A 459 6.40 -0.31 4.67
C GLN A 459 7.05 0.48 5.82
N ALA A 460 7.81 1.54 5.51
CA ALA A 460 8.44 2.39 6.51
C ALA A 460 7.43 3.14 7.39
N TYR A 461 6.20 3.36 6.91
CA TYR A 461 5.09 3.88 7.72
C TYR A 461 4.27 2.75 8.38
N LEU A 462 4.02 1.67 7.64
CA LEU A 462 3.18 0.58 8.15
C LEU A 462 3.82 -0.14 9.35
N ALA A 463 5.13 -0.39 9.31
CA ALA A 463 5.81 -1.12 10.37
C ALA A 463 5.78 -0.40 11.74
N PRO A 464 6.13 0.90 11.87
CA PRO A 464 5.98 1.61 13.15
C PRO A 464 4.52 1.74 13.59
N LEU A 465 3.56 1.86 12.64
CA LEU A 465 2.12 1.89 12.91
C LEU A 465 1.65 0.58 13.55
N LEU A 466 1.94 -0.56 12.93
CA LEU A 466 1.62 -1.89 13.44
C LEU A 466 2.28 -2.14 14.80
N ALA A 467 3.55 -1.77 14.95
CA ALA A 467 4.30 -1.96 16.19
C ALA A 467 3.74 -1.09 17.34
N ALA A 468 3.33 0.14 17.06
CA ALA A 468 2.72 1.04 18.05
C ALA A 468 1.37 0.47 18.52
N MET A 469 0.51 0.06 17.60
CA MET A 469 -0.77 -0.59 17.90
C MET A 469 -0.58 -1.87 18.73
N TRP A 470 0.30 -2.76 18.31
CA TRP A 470 0.65 -3.99 19.00
C TRP A 470 1.17 -3.72 20.43
N SER A 471 2.06 -2.75 20.58
CA SER A 471 2.66 -2.44 21.88
C SER A 471 1.64 -1.85 22.87
N LEU A 472 0.67 -1.04 22.41
CA LEU A 472 -0.42 -0.56 23.22
C LEU A 472 -1.31 -1.70 23.71
N SER A 473 -1.63 -2.67 22.86
CA SER A 473 -2.47 -3.82 23.24
C SER A 473 -1.81 -4.76 24.26
N ARG A 474 -0.48 -4.76 24.37
CA ARG A 474 0.28 -5.68 25.24
C ARG A 474 0.80 -5.08 26.55
N ARG A 475 0.73 -3.75 26.72
CA ARG A 475 1.33 -3.05 27.89
C ARG A 475 0.89 -3.57 29.24
N GLU A 476 -0.30 -4.03 29.39
CA GLU A 476 -0.89 -4.41 30.68
C GLU A 476 -0.82 -5.87 31.04
N LEU A 477 -0.63 -6.73 30.05
CA LEU A 477 -0.28 -8.12 30.33
C LEU A 477 1.06 -8.21 31.10
N SER A 478 1.98 -7.27 30.81
CA SER A 478 3.26 -7.17 31.54
C SER A 478 3.10 -6.59 32.95
N ALA A 479 2.25 -5.58 33.15
CA ALA A 479 2.03 -4.97 34.47
C ALA A 479 1.28 -5.92 35.43
N LYS A 480 0.31 -6.70 34.96
CA LYS A 480 -0.36 -7.73 35.77
C LYS A 480 0.55 -8.90 36.13
N ARG A 481 1.47 -9.30 35.23
CA ARG A 481 2.49 -10.32 35.57
C ARG A 481 3.43 -9.85 36.67
N MET A 482 3.91 -8.61 36.61
CA MET A 482 4.78 -8.06 37.66
C MET A 482 4.11 -7.90 39.00
N ARG A 483 2.79 -7.67 39.06
CA ARG A 483 2.04 -7.64 40.31
C ARG A 483 1.80 -9.03 40.90
N LYS A 484 1.61 -10.06 40.06
CA LYS A 484 1.44 -11.45 40.53
C LYS A 484 2.78 -12.10 40.99
N THR A 485 3.92 -11.60 40.57
CA THR A 485 5.23 -12.11 41.02
C THR A 485 5.76 -11.37 42.25
N LYS A 486 5.07 -10.33 42.74
CA LYS A 486 5.39 -9.58 43.96
C LYS A 486 4.39 -9.80 45.12
N GLY A 487 3.38 -10.60 44.94
CA GLY A 487 2.48 -11.14 45.95
C GLY A 487 2.58 -12.66 46.01
#